data_dd64ea609199e21790b31f94a11d9bf6
#
_entry.id   dd64ea609199e21790b31f94a11d9bf6
#
_cell.length_a   1.000
_cell.length_b   1.000
_cell.length_c   1.000
_cell.angle_alpha   90.00
_cell.angle_beta   90.00
_cell.angle_gamma   90.00
#
_symmetry.space_group_name_H-M   'P 1'
#
loop_
_entity.id
_entity.type
_entity.pdbx_description
1 polymer ?
#
loop_
_entity_poly.entity_id
_entity_poly.type
_entity_poly.pdbx_seq_one_letter_code
_entity_poly.pdbx_strand_id
1 'polypeptide(L)'
;MKRRAPIAAALSFAAFASIVPTATAQSQNLVIIDQDGFKSEISGSQTGYQLSLSAKQRGYEQGIRAIQDGARHVATIRQYGRDNGAAFNQSGRRNSGFLGQAGFYNSAAINQAGRGNLAGVAQMGRGNSASTNQTGSYSALGVVQVGDGHAAEVTQSERGEVKLVIQGLNLFRW
;
A
#
# COMPACT_ATOMS: atom_id res chain seq x y z
N MET A 1 38.04 -22.66 34.94
CA MET A 1 36.79 -22.64 34.21
C MET A 1 36.41 -21.18 33.96
N LYS A 2 36.64 -20.65 32.75
CA LYS A 2 36.27 -19.29 32.37
C LYS A 2 34.91 -19.35 31.68
N ARG A 3 33.84 -18.82 32.29
CA ARG A 3 32.52 -18.68 31.72
C ARG A 3 32.57 -17.53 30.72
N ARG A 4 32.39 -17.83 29.44
CA ARG A 4 32.14 -16.82 28.40
C ARG A 4 30.67 -16.40 28.49
N ALA A 5 30.42 -15.13 28.77
CA ALA A 5 29.12 -14.53 28.66
C ALA A 5 28.73 -14.42 27.16
N PRO A 6 27.47 -14.70 26.75
CA PRO A 6 27.07 -14.45 25.42
C PRO A 6 26.94 -12.93 25.21
N ILE A 7 27.64 -12.41 24.20
CA ILE A 7 27.43 -11.05 23.69
C ILE A 7 26.11 -11.09 22.93
N ALA A 8 25.04 -10.63 23.57
CA ALA A 8 23.81 -10.31 22.87
C ALA A 8 24.06 -9.04 22.06
N ALA A 9 24.38 -9.19 20.79
CA ALA A 9 24.36 -8.09 19.86
C ALA A 9 22.90 -7.68 19.65
N ALA A 10 22.46 -6.66 20.35
CA ALA A 10 21.21 -5.97 20.05
C ALA A 10 21.42 -5.22 18.71
N LEU A 11 21.02 -5.86 17.60
CA LEU A 11 20.88 -5.20 16.32
C LEU A 11 19.64 -4.30 16.42
N SER A 12 19.86 -3.04 16.76
CA SER A 12 18.84 -2.00 16.62
C SER A 12 18.63 -1.73 15.12
N PHE A 13 17.53 -2.25 14.59
CA PHE A 13 17.09 -1.94 13.24
C PHE A 13 16.50 -0.55 13.24
N ALA A 14 17.14 0.39 12.55
CA ALA A 14 16.57 1.70 12.29
C ALA A 14 15.48 1.55 11.24
N ALA A 15 14.23 1.48 11.70
CA ALA A 15 13.07 1.68 10.83
C ALA A 15 12.95 3.18 10.56
N PHE A 16 13.20 3.61 9.31
CA PHE A 16 12.94 4.99 8.92
C PHE A 16 11.47 5.14 8.54
N ALA A 17 10.68 5.68 9.45
CA ALA A 17 9.32 6.11 9.14
C ALA A 17 9.31 7.66 9.15
N SER A 18 9.05 8.28 8.01
CA SER A 18 8.86 9.72 7.90
C SER A 18 7.45 10.03 7.40
N ILE A 19 6.56 10.39 8.33
CA ILE A 19 5.23 10.89 8.02
C ILE A 19 5.09 12.27 8.62
N VAL A 20 4.85 13.26 7.78
CA VAL A 20 4.63 14.64 8.22
C VAL A 20 3.13 14.93 8.16
N PRO A 21 2.41 14.98 9.30
CA PRO A 21 1.06 15.52 9.33
C PRO A 21 1.13 17.03 9.31
N THR A 22 0.60 17.65 8.28
CA THR A 22 0.30 19.09 8.30
C THR A 22 -1.12 19.28 8.80
N ALA A 23 -1.26 19.55 10.10
CA ALA A 23 -2.55 19.63 10.77
C ALA A 23 -2.95 21.09 11.03
N THR A 24 -4.15 21.47 10.61
CA THR A 24 -4.92 22.56 11.19
C THR A 24 -5.79 22.03 12.32
N ALA A 25 -6.16 22.88 13.29
CA ALA A 25 -6.62 22.57 14.64
C ALA A 25 -7.87 21.65 14.84
N GLN A 26 -8.37 20.94 13.82
CA GLN A 26 -9.45 19.96 13.90
C GLN A 26 -9.23 18.70 13.05
N SER A 27 -8.03 18.42 12.64
CA SER A 27 -7.73 17.26 11.83
C SER A 27 -7.52 16.00 12.71
N GLN A 28 -8.51 15.12 12.73
CA GLN A 28 -8.33 13.77 13.28
C GLN A 28 -7.70 12.89 12.21
N ASN A 29 -6.41 13.07 11.97
CA ASN A 29 -5.66 12.20 11.08
C ASN A 29 -5.05 11.06 11.88
N LEU A 30 -5.20 9.85 11.36
CA LEU A 30 -4.70 8.63 11.99
C LEU A 30 -3.63 7.97 11.10
N VAL A 31 -2.49 7.70 11.69
CA VAL A 31 -1.44 6.90 11.05
C VAL A 31 -1.07 5.74 11.96
N ILE A 32 -1.16 4.54 11.42
CA ILE A 32 -0.75 3.30 12.09
C ILE A 32 0.34 2.66 11.26
N ILE A 33 1.51 2.46 11.84
CA ILE A 33 2.64 1.78 11.20
C ILE A 33 3.02 0.58 12.05
N ASP A 34 3.05 -0.59 11.40
CA ASP A 34 3.58 -1.85 11.96
C ASP A 34 4.65 -2.36 10.99
N GLN A 35 5.92 -2.14 11.35
CA GLN A 35 7.05 -2.48 10.52
C GLN A 35 7.95 -3.48 11.28
N ASP A 36 8.11 -4.66 10.69
CA ASP A 36 8.95 -5.73 11.20
C ASP A 36 9.79 -6.28 10.03
N GLY A 37 11.06 -5.96 10.04
CA GLY A 37 11.95 -6.36 8.95
C GLY A 37 13.22 -5.54 8.87
N PHE A 38 14.02 -5.85 7.86
CA PHE A 38 15.34 -5.25 7.64
C PHE A 38 15.34 -4.42 6.35
N LYS A 39 15.94 -3.23 6.39
CA LYS A 39 16.04 -2.28 5.26
C LYS A 39 14.67 -1.94 4.63
N SER A 40 13.63 -1.88 5.42
CA SER A 40 12.30 -1.52 4.94
C SER A 40 12.00 -0.06 5.26
N GLU A 41 11.28 0.63 4.37
CA GLU A 41 10.96 2.05 4.50
C GLU A 41 9.46 2.29 4.34
N ILE A 42 8.91 3.13 5.20
CA ILE A 42 7.57 3.69 5.05
C ILE A 42 7.68 5.21 5.07
N SER A 43 7.24 5.85 3.99
CA SER A 43 7.24 7.30 3.86
C SER A 43 5.88 7.82 3.40
N GLY A 44 5.56 9.07 3.74
CA GLY A 44 4.31 9.66 3.27
C GLY A 44 3.95 10.99 3.91
N SER A 45 2.81 11.52 3.48
CA SER A 45 2.24 12.75 4.00
C SER A 45 0.71 12.69 4.03
N GLN A 46 0.11 13.38 5.00
CA GLN A 46 -1.33 13.59 5.10
C GLN A 46 -1.61 15.09 5.22
N THR A 47 -2.38 15.64 4.28
CA THR A 47 -2.81 17.04 4.27
C THR A 47 -4.32 17.09 4.24
N GLY A 48 -4.94 17.69 5.28
CA GLY A 48 -6.41 17.74 5.37
C GLY A 48 -6.96 17.15 6.66
N TYR A 49 -8.19 16.59 6.63
CA TYR A 49 -8.85 16.14 7.84
C TYR A 49 -9.51 14.77 7.70
N GLN A 50 -9.56 14.01 8.81
CA GLN A 50 -10.12 12.66 8.87
C GLN A 50 -9.46 11.70 7.86
N LEU A 51 -8.15 11.75 7.78
CA LEU A 51 -7.34 10.87 6.95
C LEU A 51 -6.87 9.69 7.79
N SER A 52 -6.95 8.50 7.22
CA SER A 52 -6.49 7.27 7.88
C SER A 52 -5.52 6.52 6.98
N LEU A 53 -4.33 6.24 7.52
CA LEU A 53 -3.32 5.41 6.89
C LEU A 53 -2.94 4.28 7.84
N SER A 54 -3.09 3.05 7.37
CA SER A 54 -2.57 1.87 8.04
C SER A 54 -1.56 1.19 7.12
N ALA A 55 -0.31 1.11 7.54
CA ALA A 55 0.77 0.50 6.79
C ALA A 55 1.42 -0.60 7.60
N LYS A 56 1.47 -1.81 7.04
CA LYS A 56 2.12 -2.97 7.63
C LYS A 56 3.13 -3.57 6.69
N GLN A 57 4.38 -3.69 7.14
CA GLN A 57 5.46 -4.32 6.41
C GLN A 57 6.10 -5.42 7.24
N ARG A 58 6.34 -6.57 6.61
CA ARG A 58 7.11 -7.66 7.22
C ARG A 58 8.03 -8.30 6.21
N GLY A 59 9.32 -8.31 6.51
CA GLY A 59 10.34 -8.95 5.68
C GLY A 59 11.53 -8.05 5.37
N TYR A 60 12.00 -8.04 4.13
CA TYR A 60 13.29 -7.48 3.76
C TYR A 60 13.19 -6.53 2.56
N GLU A 61 13.86 -5.36 2.64
CA GLU A 61 13.98 -4.39 1.53
C GLU A 61 12.62 -4.00 0.90
N GLN A 62 11.64 -3.65 1.73
CA GLN A 62 10.32 -3.25 1.26
C GLN A 62 10.16 -1.72 1.32
N GLY A 63 9.41 -1.16 0.37
CA GLY A 63 9.12 0.27 0.33
C GLY A 63 7.63 0.57 0.28
N ILE A 64 7.15 1.49 1.12
CA ILE A 64 5.81 2.08 1.05
C ILE A 64 5.93 3.60 0.96
N ARG A 65 5.25 4.19 -0.02
CA ARG A 65 5.00 5.62 -0.09
C ARG A 65 3.51 5.89 -0.14
N ALA A 66 2.99 6.69 0.81
CA ALA A 66 1.57 7.02 0.87
C ALA A 66 1.35 8.53 1.02
N ILE A 67 0.53 9.10 0.12
CA ILE A 67 0.17 10.53 0.14
C ILE A 67 -1.36 10.62 0.15
N GLN A 68 -1.90 11.35 1.12
CA GLN A 68 -3.32 11.64 1.21
C GLN A 68 -3.53 13.16 1.31
N ASP A 69 -4.35 13.71 0.41
CA ASP A 69 -4.69 15.13 0.37
C ASP A 69 -6.21 15.33 0.27
N GLY A 70 -6.80 16.04 1.20
CA GLY A 70 -8.23 16.34 1.22
C GLY A 70 -8.96 15.85 2.46
N ALA A 71 -10.01 15.04 2.29
CA ALA A 71 -10.86 14.71 3.42
C ALA A 71 -11.42 13.28 3.42
N ARG A 72 -11.41 12.65 4.60
CA ARG A 72 -12.05 11.35 4.84
C ARG A 72 -11.50 10.24 3.94
N HIS A 73 -10.19 10.20 3.76
CA HIS A 73 -9.53 9.13 3.04
C HIS A 73 -9.15 7.97 3.95
N VAL A 74 -9.21 6.76 3.41
CA VAL A 74 -8.73 5.54 4.07
C VAL A 74 -7.77 4.82 3.15
N ALA A 75 -6.56 4.56 3.64
CA ALA A 75 -5.56 3.76 2.96
C ALA A 75 -5.10 2.61 3.87
N THR A 76 -5.12 1.41 3.34
CA THR A 76 -4.55 0.24 4.02
C THR A 76 -3.54 -0.44 3.10
N ILE A 77 -2.30 -0.56 3.57
CA ILE A 77 -1.21 -1.16 2.81
C ILE A 77 -0.60 -2.29 3.63
N ARG A 78 -0.43 -3.45 3.01
CA ARG A 78 0.19 -4.62 3.63
C ARG A 78 1.21 -5.24 2.69
N GLN A 79 2.44 -5.37 3.14
CA GLN A 79 3.51 -6.02 2.39
C GLN A 79 4.15 -7.14 3.21
N TYR A 80 4.34 -8.29 2.57
CA TYR A 80 5.00 -9.44 3.15
C TYR A 80 6.01 -10.01 2.15
N GLY A 81 7.23 -10.29 2.61
CA GLY A 81 8.25 -10.94 1.80
C GLY A 81 9.47 -10.03 1.55
N ARG A 82 9.88 -9.89 0.29
CA ARG A 82 11.13 -9.21 -0.01
C ARG A 82 11.03 -8.35 -1.28
N ASP A 83 11.70 -7.18 -1.28
CA ASP A 83 11.82 -6.28 -2.43
C ASP A 83 10.45 -5.87 -3.03
N ASN A 84 9.42 -5.71 -2.18
CA ASN A 84 8.11 -5.25 -2.64
C ASN A 84 8.01 -3.73 -2.54
N GLY A 85 7.43 -3.09 -3.55
CA GLY A 85 7.20 -1.65 -3.61
C GLY A 85 5.72 -1.29 -3.69
N ALA A 86 5.27 -0.32 -2.87
CA ALA A 86 3.90 0.19 -2.89
C ALA A 86 3.87 1.71 -2.93
N ALA A 87 3.07 2.26 -3.85
CA ALA A 87 2.74 3.67 -3.91
C ALA A 87 1.24 3.88 -3.77
N PHE A 88 0.83 4.81 -2.92
CA PHE A 88 -0.56 5.07 -2.63
C PHE A 88 -0.83 6.57 -2.57
N ASN A 89 -1.62 7.09 -3.52
CA ASN A 89 -1.95 8.50 -3.60
C ASN A 89 -3.47 8.67 -3.63
N GLN A 90 -4.00 9.49 -2.73
CA GLN A 90 -5.41 9.84 -2.68
C GLN A 90 -5.58 11.35 -2.62
N SER A 91 -6.45 11.89 -3.46
CA SER A 91 -6.84 13.31 -3.43
C SER A 91 -8.34 13.48 -3.52
N GLY A 92 -8.87 14.58 -2.97
CA GLY A 92 -10.31 14.88 -2.97
C GLY A 92 -11.03 14.46 -1.70
N ARG A 93 -12.09 13.61 -1.80
CA ARG A 93 -12.92 13.29 -0.62
C ARG A 93 -13.42 11.85 -0.61
N ARG A 94 -13.38 11.19 0.57
CA ARG A 94 -13.99 9.87 0.82
C ARG A 94 -13.49 8.76 -0.12
N ASN A 95 -12.24 8.84 -0.54
CA ASN A 95 -11.63 7.74 -1.27
C ASN A 95 -11.12 6.68 -0.31
N SER A 96 -11.28 5.43 -0.67
CA SER A 96 -10.83 4.29 0.12
C SER A 96 -10.02 3.33 -0.73
N GLY A 97 -8.95 2.78 -0.19
CA GLY A 97 -8.17 1.82 -0.94
C GLY A 97 -7.42 0.82 -0.07
N PHE A 98 -7.15 -0.32 -0.69
CA PHE A 98 -6.39 -1.41 -0.14
C PHE A 98 -5.30 -1.86 -1.11
N LEU A 99 -4.07 -2.04 -0.61
CA LEU A 99 -2.97 -2.59 -1.36
C LEU A 99 -2.32 -3.71 -0.54
N GLY A 100 -2.32 -4.92 -1.09
CA GLY A 100 -1.72 -6.10 -0.48
C GLY A 100 -0.70 -6.75 -1.42
N GLN A 101 0.52 -7.00 -0.93
CA GLN A 101 1.57 -7.71 -1.66
C GLN A 101 2.14 -8.83 -0.80
N ALA A 102 2.29 -10.00 -1.40
CA ALA A 102 2.95 -11.14 -0.77
C ALA A 102 3.90 -11.81 -1.77
N GLY A 103 5.15 -12.04 -1.36
CA GLY A 103 6.18 -12.65 -2.20
C GLY A 103 7.34 -11.72 -2.48
N PHE A 104 7.84 -11.72 -3.73
CA PHE A 104 9.12 -11.10 -4.06
C PHE A 104 9.00 -10.17 -5.27
N TYR A 105 9.65 -9.00 -5.23
CA TYR A 105 9.77 -8.07 -6.36
C TYR A 105 8.43 -7.62 -6.93
N ASN A 106 7.36 -7.56 -6.13
CA ASN A 106 6.07 -7.05 -6.59
C ASN A 106 6.04 -5.52 -6.48
N SER A 107 5.42 -4.88 -7.45
CA SER A 107 5.25 -3.42 -7.49
C SER A 107 3.78 -3.07 -7.69
N ALA A 108 3.24 -2.17 -6.87
CA ALA A 108 1.87 -1.72 -7.04
C ALA A 108 1.71 -0.23 -6.79
N ALA A 109 0.86 0.42 -7.59
CA ALA A 109 0.47 1.81 -7.42
C ALA A 109 -1.05 1.96 -7.45
N ILE A 110 -1.58 2.72 -6.48
CA ILE A 110 -2.97 3.16 -6.43
C ILE A 110 -3.00 4.67 -6.43
N ASN A 111 -3.65 5.24 -7.46
CA ASN A 111 -3.91 6.66 -7.56
C ASN A 111 -5.41 6.88 -7.62
N GLN A 112 -5.95 7.65 -6.68
CA GLN A 112 -7.37 8.00 -6.63
C GLN A 112 -7.52 9.51 -6.52
N ALA A 113 -8.25 10.10 -7.46
CA ALA A 113 -8.66 11.49 -7.41
C ALA A 113 -10.19 11.58 -7.54
N GLY A 114 -10.80 12.56 -6.86
CA GLY A 114 -12.24 12.74 -6.91
C GLY A 114 -12.97 12.34 -5.63
N ARG A 115 -14.14 11.70 -5.75
CA ARG A 115 -14.99 11.49 -4.58
C ARG A 115 -15.56 10.07 -4.49
N GLY A 116 -15.39 9.44 -3.34
CA GLY A 116 -16.07 8.19 -3.01
C GLY A 116 -15.58 6.99 -3.81
N ASN A 117 -14.36 7.02 -4.31
CA ASN A 117 -13.78 5.93 -5.08
C ASN A 117 -13.24 4.83 -4.16
N LEU A 118 -13.34 3.59 -4.64
CA LEU A 118 -12.78 2.41 -4.00
C LEU A 118 -11.76 1.77 -4.93
N ALA A 119 -10.53 1.56 -4.48
CA ALA A 119 -9.52 0.79 -5.23
C ALA A 119 -8.93 -0.32 -4.38
N GLY A 120 -8.67 -1.47 -5.02
CA GLY A 120 -7.99 -2.58 -4.40
C GLY A 120 -6.96 -3.22 -5.33
N VAL A 121 -5.75 -3.45 -4.84
CA VAL A 121 -4.72 -4.23 -5.52
C VAL A 121 -4.26 -5.35 -4.60
N ALA A 122 -4.26 -6.57 -5.09
CA ALA A 122 -3.72 -7.74 -4.41
C ALA A 122 -2.76 -8.48 -5.35
N GLN A 123 -1.50 -8.64 -4.92
CA GLN A 123 -0.47 -9.35 -5.66
C GLN A 123 0.11 -10.47 -4.80
N MET A 124 0.20 -11.66 -5.37
CA MET A 124 0.82 -12.82 -4.73
C MET A 124 1.73 -13.53 -5.73
N GLY A 125 2.99 -13.72 -5.35
CA GLY A 125 3.99 -14.38 -6.19
C GLY A 125 5.20 -13.51 -6.44
N ARG A 126 5.73 -13.51 -7.67
CA ARG A 126 6.99 -12.85 -7.96
C ARG A 126 6.90 -11.92 -9.18
N GLY A 127 7.45 -10.69 -9.05
CA GLY A 127 7.63 -9.79 -10.18
C GLY A 127 6.33 -9.28 -10.79
N ASN A 128 5.24 -9.25 -10.02
CA ASN A 128 3.97 -8.73 -10.51
C ASN A 128 3.97 -7.20 -10.43
N SER A 129 3.33 -6.55 -11.41
CA SER A 129 3.19 -5.10 -11.47
C SER A 129 1.72 -4.71 -11.67
N ALA A 130 1.22 -3.78 -10.86
CA ALA A 130 -0.13 -3.25 -11.00
C ALA A 130 -0.13 -1.72 -10.83
N SER A 131 -0.80 -1.02 -11.74
CA SER A 131 -1.07 0.41 -11.64
C SER A 131 -2.54 0.67 -11.82
N THR A 132 -3.15 1.38 -10.87
CA THR A 132 -4.56 1.76 -10.93
C THR A 132 -4.70 3.28 -10.86
N ASN A 133 -5.51 3.84 -11.73
CA ASN A 133 -5.78 5.27 -11.77
C ASN A 133 -7.29 5.53 -11.84
N GLN A 134 -7.87 6.10 -10.79
CA GLN A 134 -9.27 6.48 -10.72
C GLN A 134 -9.40 8.00 -10.58
N THR A 135 -10.02 8.65 -11.56
CA THR A 135 -10.23 10.10 -11.56
C THR A 135 -11.70 10.50 -11.47
N GLY A 136 -12.59 9.54 -11.52
CA GLY A 136 -14.05 9.75 -11.46
C GLY A 136 -14.60 9.86 -10.05
N SER A 137 -15.90 9.54 -9.91
CA SER A 137 -16.56 9.53 -8.61
C SER A 137 -17.42 8.29 -8.43
N TYR A 138 -17.42 7.75 -7.21
CA TYR A 138 -18.21 6.58 -6.82
C TYR A 138 -17.93 5.33 -7.66
N SER A 139 -16.70 5.20 -8.11
CA SER A 139 -16.22 4.06 -8.91
C SER A 139 -15.47 3.05 -8.07
N ALA A 140 -15.50 1.78 -8.48
CA ALA A 140 -14.79 0.71 -7.82
C ALA A 140 -13.83 -0.01 -8.79
N LEU A 141 -12.60 -0.25 -8.37
CA LEU A 141 -11.57 -0.89 -9.17
C LEU A 141 -10.83 -1.95 -8.33
N GLY A 142 -10.74 -3.16 -8.89
CA GLY A 142 -9.97 -4.25 -8.30
C GLY A 142 -8.94 -4.80 -9.28
N VAL A 143 -7.74 -5.08 -8.80
CA VAL A 143 -6.71 -5.84 -9.53
C VAL A 143 -6.22 -6.97 -8.63
N VAL A 144 -6.29 -8.20 -9.12
CA VAL A 144 -5.77 -9.39 -8.44
C VAL A 144 -4.79 -10.10 -9.37
N GLN A 145 -3.55 -10.27 -8.91
CA GLN A 145 -2.51 -10.98 -9.64
C GLN A 145 -1.95 -12.11 -8.76
N VAL A 146 -1.96 -13.33 -9.30
CA VAL A 146 -1.45 -14.52 -8.62
C VAL A 146 -0.50 -15.26 -9.57
N GLY A 147 0.71 -15.53 -9.13
CA GLY A 147 1.77 -16.14 -9.94
C GLY A 147 2.87 -15.13 -10.27
N ASP A 148 3.56 -15.33 -11.38
CA ASP A 148 4.78 -14.62 -11.66
C ASP A 148 4.68 -13.75 -12.93
N GLY A 149 5.24 -12.51 -12.84
CA GLY A 149 5.44 -11.65 -14.01
C GLY A 149 4.16 -11.03 -14.60
N HIS A 150 3.07 -10.97 -13.87
CA HIS A 150 1.84 -10.33 -14.35
C HIS A 150 1.96 -8.81 -14.33
N ALA A 151 1.43 -8.16 -15.36
CA ALA A 151 1.34 -6.70 -15.44
C ALA A 151 -0.10 -6.26 -15.72
N ALA A 152 -0.57 -5.25 -14.99
CA ALA A 152 -1.88 -4.64 -15.19
C ALA A 152 -1.79 -3.13 -15.01
N GLU A 153 -2.33 -2.38 -15.97
CA GLU A 153 -2.57 -0.95 -15.87
C GLU A 153 -4.06 -0.70 -16.14
N VAL A 154 -4.75 -0.07 -15.18
CA VAL A 154 -6.20 0.13 -15.29
C VAL A 154 -6.55 1.56 -14.93
N THR A 155 -7.24 2.23 -15.86
CA THR A 155 -7.75 3.59 -15.66
C THR A 155 -9.27 3.59 -15.64
N GLN A 156 -9.84 4.36 -14.72
CA GLN A 156 -11.28 4.68 -14.64
C GLN A 156 -11.46 6.17 -14.48
N SER A 157 -12.27 6.77 -15.34
CA SER A 157 -12.60 8.20 -15.31
C SER A 157 -14.09 8.50 -15.19
N GLU A 158 -14.92 7.51 -15.37
CA GLU A 158 -16.37 7.67 -15.37
C GLU A 158 -16.96 7.52 -13.95
N ARG A 159 -18.15 8.05 -13.77
CA ARG A 159 -18.88 7.94 -12.51
C ARG A 159 -19.58 6.59 -12.39
N GLY A 160 -19.40 5.95 -11.23
CA GLY A 160 -20.10 4.69 -10.91
C GLY A 160 -19.57 3.47 -11.66
N GLU A 161 -18.43 3.59 -12.31
CA GLU A 161 -17.82 2.48 -13.04
C GLU A 161 -17.26 1.42 -12.08
N VAL A 162 -17.44 0.15 -12.43
CA VAL A 162 -16.86 -0.98 -11.69
C VAL A 162 -16.01 -1.81 -12.62
N LYS A 163 -14.74 -1.97 -12.30
CA LYS A 163 -13.78 -2.82 -13.03
C LYS A 163 -13.09 -3.81 -12.09
N LEU A 164 -12.92 -5.04 -12.58
CA LEU A 164 -12.14 -6.06 -11.91
C LEU A 164 -11.21 -6.75 -12.91
N VAL A 165 -9.92 -6.74 -12.63
CA VAL A 165 -8.90 -7.44 -13.41
C VAL A 165 -8.32 -8.55 -12.56
N ILE A 166 -8.35 -9.79 -13.10
CA ILE A 166 -7.78 -10.97 -12.43
C ILE A 166 -6.80 -11.63 -13.38
N GLN A 167 -5.57 -11.87 -12.93
CA GLN A 167 -4.52 -12.51 -13.69
C GLN A 167 -3.91 -13.68 -12.91
N GLY A 168 -3.56 -14.76 -13.61
CA GLY A 168 -2.84 -15.90 -13.06
C GLY A 168 -3.69 -16.91 -12.27
N LEU A 169 -4.99 -16.69 -12.13
CA LEU A 169 -5.89 -17.70 -11.57
C LEU A 169 -6.28 -18.71 -12.67
N ASN A 170 -5.55 -19.82 -12.76
CA ASN A 170 -5.95 -20.95 -13.60
C ASN A 170 -7.11 -21.69 -12.93
N LEU A 171 -8.32 -21.15 -13.02
CA LEU A 171 -9.53 -21.74 -12.43
C LEU A 171 -10.02 -23.02 -13.14
N PHE A 172 -9.43 -23.38 -14.28
CA PHE A 172 -9.81 -24.53 -15.10
C PHE A 172 -8.57 -25.27 -15.63
N ARG A 173 -7.94 -26.10 -14.81
CA ARG A 173 -7.17 -27.23 -15.28
C ARG A 173 -7.91 -28.50 -14.87
N TRP A 174 -8.64 -29.09 -15.81
CA TRP A 174 -9.12 -30.45 -15.78
C TRP A 174 -8.03 -31.39 -16.31
#